data_8bb48b6b2407d85934faaadd24675dc5
#
_entry.id   8bb48b6b2407d85934faaadd24675dc5
#
_cell.length_a   1.000
_cell.length_b   1.000
_cell.length_c   1.000
_cell.angle_alpha   90.00
_cell.angle_beta   90.00
_cell.angle_gamma   90.00
#
_symmetry.space_group_name_H-M   'P 1'
#
loop_
_entity.id
_entity.type
_entity.pdbx_description
1 polymer ?
#
loop_
_entity_poly.entity_id
_entity_poly.type
_entity_poly.pdbx_seq_one_letter_code
_entity_poly.pdbx_strand_id
1 'polypeptide(L)'
;HSCHLLAYYTFLSLASFTLQLFWDFVKAKEQLLKSPYFPVLFSFTVYMTFCLPYIALDFLSTKVPAVRKYKIQSLSYPTLGMMVPCMVQCVYHHVVFIFPATLAHWYWRPVDLPVMAPELPRVLLDVTVCLLLFDFQYFLWHLLHHKVPWLYKTFHKVHHKHVSTFALTTQYLSVWELLSLGFFAAINPVLLNCHPLTEMIFFLVNIWLSVEDHSGYEFPWSTNRLMPFGLYGGAPHHDLHHLKFKCNYAPYFTHWDRLFGTLGRAHSQ
;
A
#
# COMPACT_ATOMS: atom_id res chain seq x y z
N HIS A 1 13.74 -4.58 -37.86
CA HIS A 1 13.57 -5.60 -36.79
C HIS A 1 14.83 -5.82 -35.96
N SER A 2 16.02 -5.95 -36.58
CA SER A 2 17.28 -6.23 -35.87
C SER A 2 17.69 -5.13 -34.86
N CYS A 3 17.45 -3.87 -35.17
CA CYS A 3 17.85 -2.74 -34.34
C CYS A 3 17.01 -2.67 -33.04
N HIS A 4 15.70 -2.97 -33.10
CA HIS A 4 14.83 -3.03 -31.94
C HIS A 4 15.17 -4.20 -31.01
N LEU A 5 15.53 -5.34 -31.59
CA LEU A 5 15.97 -6.51 -30.80
C LEU A 5 17.29 -6.21 -30.06
N LEU A 6 18.25 -5.60 -30.74
CA LEU A 6 19.53 -5.23 -30.14
C LEU A 6 19.32 -4.21 -28.99
N ALA A 7 18.51 -3.18 -29.21
CA ALA A 7 18.17 -2.20 -28.18
C ALA A 7 17.48 -2.84 -26.97
N TYR A 8 16.57 -3.78 -27.20
CA TYR A 8 15.88 -4.53 -26.15
C TYR A 8 16.86 -5.38 -25.31
N TYR A 9 17.74 -6.15 -25.94
CA TYR A 9 18.75 -6.95 -25.23
C TYR A 9 19.75 -6.07 -24.47
N THR A 10 20.16 -4.95 -25.04
CA THR A 10 21.04 -3.99 -24.35
C THR A 10 20.35 -3.39 -23.14
N PHE A 11 19.07 -3.02 -23.25
CA PHE A 11 18.29 -2.51 -22.13
C PHE A 11 18.15 -3.55 -21.01
N LEU A 12 17.79 -4.79 -21.33
CA LEU A 12 17.67 -5.87 -20.33
C LEU A 12 19.01 -6.17 -19.65
N SER A 13 20.11 -6.19 -20.40
CA SER A 13 21.45 -6.39 -19.85
C SER A 13 21.83 -5.26 -18.87
N LEU A 14 21.58 -4.00 -19.24
CA LEU A 14 21.84 -2.85 -18.37
C LEU A 14 20.96 -2.87 -17.12
N ALA A 15 19.68 -3.19 -17.28
CA ALA A 15 18.74 -3.31 -16.17
C ALA A 15 19.15 -4.43 -15.20
N SER A 16 19.54 -5.60 -15.71
CA SER A 16 20.01 -6.71 -14.89
C SER A 16 21.29 -6.37 -14.15
N PHE A 17 22.23 -5.71 -14.81
CA PHE A 17 23.46 -5.21 -14.17
C PHE A 17 23.16 -4.20 -13.06
N THR A 18 22.26 -3.25 -13.31
CA THR A 18 21.86 -2.25 -12.32
C THR A 18 21.15 -2.89 -11.12
N LEU A 19 20.25 -3.86 -11.36
CA LEU A 19 19.59 -4.62 -10.30
C LEU A 19 20.60 -5.42 -9.47
N GLN A 20 21.62 -6.02 -10.11
CA GLN A 20 22.65 -6.75 -9.39
C GLN A 20 23.48 -5.81 -8.50
N LEU A 21 23.90 -4.66 -9.00
CA LEU A 21 24.62 -3.67 -8.20
C LEU A 21 23.78 -3.20 -6.99
N PHE A 22 22.50 -2.93 -7.23
CA PHE A 22 21.59 -2.55 -6.14
C PHE A 22 21.40 -3.69 -5.13
N TRP A 23 21.23 -4.92 -5.61
CA TRP A 23 21.12 -6.08 -4.74
C TRP A 23 22.37 -6.32 -3.91
N ASP A 24 23.55 -6.21 -4.51
CA ASP A 24 24.84 -6.33 -3.80
C ASP A 24 25.00 -5.26 -2.72
N PHE A 25 24.58 -4.03 -3.00
CA PHE A 25 24.55 -2.94 -2.02
C PHE A 25 23.59 -3.24 -0.85
N VAL A 26 22.40 -3.72 -1.12
CA VAL A 26 21.39 -4.10 -0.12
C VAL A 26 21.91 -5.31 0.69
N LYS A 27 22.39 -6.35 0.01
CA LYS A 27 22.90 -7.58 0.60
C LYS A 27 24.14 -7.36 1.48
N ALA A 28 24.92 -6.31 1.24
CA ALA A 28 26.03 -5.92 2.12
C ALA A 28 25.58 -5.63 3.57
N LYS A 29 24.26 -5.46 3.80
CA LYS A 29 23.64 -5.34 5.13
C LYS A 29 22.97 -6.65 5.58
N GLU A 30 23.55 -7.79 5.23
CA GLU A 30 23.01 -9.13 5.48
C GLU A 30 22.53 -9.34 6.93
N GLN A 31 23.31 -8.91 7.93
CA GLN A 31 22.94 -9.04 9.34
C GLN A 31 21.63 -8.34 9.67
N LEU A 32 21.41 -7.14 9.08
CA LEU A 32 20.15 -6.41 9.24
C LEU A 32 19.00 -7.11 8.50
N LEU A 33 19.21 -7.50 7.23
CA LEU A 33 18.19 -8.16 6.41
C LEU A 33 17.71 -9.48 7.00
N LYS A 34 18.62 -10.24 7.62
CA LYS A 34 18.30 -11.50 8.31
C LYS A 34 17.77 -11.31 9.72
N SER A 35 17.71 -10.09 10.22
CA SER A 35 17.20 -9.79 11.55
C SER A 35 15.66 -9.81 11.57
N PRO A 36 15.01 -10.34 12.62
CA PRO A 36 13.57 -10.26 12.79
C PRO A 36 13.04 -8.83 12.96
N TYR A 37 13.92 -7.87 13.26
CA TYR A 37 13.57 -6.45 13.37
C TYR A 37 13.42 -5.77 12.01
N PHE A 38 14.09 -6.29 10.97
CA PHE A 38 14.13 -5.64 9.66
C PHE A 38 12.74 -5.42 9.05
N PRO A 39 11.82 -6.41 8.97
CA PRO A 39 10.51 -6.21 8.35
C PRO A 39 9.68 -5.13 9.08
N VAL A 40 9.79 -5.05 10.41
CA VAL A 40 9.07 -4.06 11.23
C VAL A 40 9.63 -2.66 10.99
N LEU A 41 10.94 -2.51 11.05
CA LEU A 41 11.61 -1.23 10.80
C LEU A 41 11.40 -0.77 9.36
N PHE A 42 11.46 -1.68 8.40
CA PHE A 42 11.23 -1.41 6.99
C PHE A 42 9.79 -0.91 6.77
N SER A 43 8.78 -1.66 7.22
CA SER A 43 7.38 -1.28 7.03
C SER A 43 7.04 0.05 7.70
N PHE A 44 7.49 0.27 8.93
CA PHE A 44 7.28 1.53 9.65
C PHE A 44 7.96 2.71 8.96
N THR A 45 9.25 2.56 8.59
CA THR A 45 10.03 3.62 7.94
C THR A 45 9.43 3.98 6.58
N VAL A 46 9.10 2.99 5.75
CA VAL A 46 8.48 3.21 4.44
C VAL A 46 7.12 3.90 4.59
N TYR A 47 6.27 3.40 5.50
CA TYR A 47 4.98 4.01 5.79
C TYR A 47 5.12 5.49 6.20
N MET A 48 6.00 5.79 7.15
CA MET A 48 6.24 7.16 7.61
C MET A 48 6.83 8.04 6.50
N THR A 49 7.75 7.51 5.70
CA THR A 49 8.34 8.25 4.57
C THR A 49 7.26 8.70 3.59
N PHE A 50 6.28 7.85 3.30
CA PHE A 50 5.18 8.20 2.41
C PHE A 50 4.12 9.09 3.08
N CYS A 51 3.90 8.98 4.39
CA CYS A 51 2.96 9.83 5.11
C CYS A 51 3.47 11.27 5.29
N LEU A 52 4.77 11.47 5.53
CA LEU A 52 5.34 12.79 5.86
C LEU A 52 5.04 13.89 4.82
N PRO A 53 5.15 13.66 3.51
CA PRO A 53 4.77 14.66 2.51
C PRO A 53 3.30 15.08 2.62
N TYR A 54 2.38 14.13 2.82
CA TYR A 54 0.95 14.43 2.94
C TYR A 54 0.63 15.13 4.25
N ILE A 55 1.30 14.80 5.35
CA ILE A 55 1.18 15.54 6.62
C ILE A 55 1.62 17.00 6.42
N ALA A 56 2.74 17.23 5.72
CA ALA A 56 3.20 18.57 5.38
C ALA A 56 2.18 19.33 4.49
N LEU A 57 1.59 18.64 3.50
CA LEU A 57 0.53 19.18 2.66
C LEU A 57 -0.74 19.52 3.46
N ASP A 58 -1.11 18.72 4.45
CA ASP A 58 -2.26 19.00 5.32
C ASP A 58 -2.08 20.31 6.09
N PHE A 59 -0.90 20.53 6.67
CA PHE A 59 -0.61 21.83 7.32
C PHE A 59 -0.54 22.99 6.32
N LEU A 60 0.07 22.75 5.15
CA LEU A 60 0.22 23.78 4.12
C LEU A 60 -1.14 24.18 3.51
N SER A 61 -2.04 23.24 3.31
CA SER A 61 -3.36 23.45 2.69
C SER A 61 -4.25 24.38 3.52
N THR A 62 -4.01 24.49 4.84
CA THR A 62 -4.74 25.43 5.69
C THR A 62 -4.40 26.89 5.35
N LYS A 63 -3.21 27.16 4.81
CA LYS A 63 -2.66 28.48 4.55
C LYS A 63 -2.55 28.81 3.06
N VAL A 64 -2.35 27.80 2.20
CA VAL A 64 -2.05 27.98 0.78
C VAL A 64 -3.20 27.45 -0.09
N PRO A 65 -4.02 28.36 -0.69
CA PRO A 65 -5.14 27.96 -1.55
C PRO A 65 -4.73 27.09 -2.75
N ALA A 66 -3.52 27.31 -3.29
CA ALA A 66 -2.98 26.54 -4.41
C ALA A 66 -2.74 25.06 -4.07
N VAL A 67 -2.53 24.72 -2.80
CA VAL A 67 -2.46 23.33 -2.30
C VAL A 67 -3.85 22.80 -1.99
N ARG A 68 -4.68 23.63 -1.34
CA ARG A 68 -6.06 23.27 -0.94
C ARG A 68 -6.91 22.78 -2.10
N LYS A 69 -6.75 23.34 -3.30
CA LYS A 69 -7.51 22.97 -4.49
C LYS A 69 -7.37 21.49 -4.88
N TYR A 70 -6.32 20.82 -4.40
CA TYR A 70 -6.09 19.40 -4.65
C TYR A 70 -6.68 18.49 -3.56
N LYS A 71 -7.20 19.05 -2.45
CA LYS A 71 -7.91 18.24 -1.45
C LYS A 71 -9.27 17.78 -1.99
N ILE A 72 -9.54 16.48 -1.86
CA ILE A 72 -10.82 15.87 -2.27
C ILE A 72 -11.97 16.48 -1.44
N GLN A 73 -11.81 16.52 -0.11
CA GLN A 73 -12.73 17.19 0.80
C GLN A 73 -12.12 18.52 1.27
N SER A 74 -12.33 19.58 0.49
CA SER A 74 -11.65 20.87 0.61
C SER A 74 -11.86 21.62 1.94
N LEU A 75 -12.90 21.27 2.70
CA LEU A 75 -13.23 21.87 4.00
C LEU A 75 -12.78 21.01 5.20
N SER A 76 -12.25 19.83 4.95
CA SER A 76 -11.80 18.90 6.00
C SER A 76 -10.28 18.99 6.20
N TYR A 77 -9.88 19.28 7.43
CA TYR A 77 -8.46 19.36 7.81
C TYR A 77 -8.21 18.45 9.02
N PRO A 78 -7.24 17.53 8.93
CA PRO A 78 -6.87 16.73 10.08
C PRO A 78 -6.19 17.62 11.13
N THR A 79 -6.65 17.49 12.37
CA THR A 79 -6.08 18.18 13.52
C THR A 79 -5.03 17.31 14.22
N LEU A 80 -4.18 17.92 15.06
CA LEU A 80 -3.25 17.15 15.90
C LEU A 80 -3.99 16.13 16.79
N GLY A 81 -5.19 16.48 17.28
CA GLY A 81 -6.04 15.57 18.05
C GLY A 81 -6.52 14.34 17.27
N MET A 82 -6.53 14.39 15.93
CA MET A 82 -6.81 13.26 15.04
C MET A 82 -5.52 12.50 14.66
N MET A 83 -4.44 13.22 14.36
CA MET A 83 -3.17 12.65 13.92
C MET A 83 -2.45 11.87 15.02
N VAL A 84 -2.40 12.42 16.26
CA VAL A 84 -1.69 11.80 17.39
C VAL A 84 -2.25 10.42 17.74
N PRO A 85 -3.57 10.20 17.88
CA PRO A 85 -4.12 8.87 18.08
C PRO A 85 -3.79 7.88 16.96
N CYS A 86 -3.79 8.32 15.69
CA CYS A 86 -3.38 7.47 14.55
C CYS A 86 -1.93 7.03 14.68
N MET A 87 -1.03 7.97 15.03
CA MET A 87 0.39 7.67 15.22
C MET A 87 0.62 6.73 16.40
N VAL A 88 -0.01 7.01 17.56
CA VAL A 88 0.10 6.15 18.75
C VAL A 88 -0.38 4.72 18.44
N GLN A 89 -1.51 4.59 17.74
CA GLN A 89 -2.02 3.28 17.35
C GLN A 89 -1.09 2.58 16.35
N CYS A 90 -0.52 3.30 15.38
CA CYS A 90 0.44 2.75 14.44
C CYS A 90 1.67 2.18 15.18
N VAL A 91 2.28 2.95 16.09
CA VAL A 91 3.43 2.47 16.89
C VAL A 91 3.04 1.27 17.76
N TYR A 92 1.89 1.34 18.43
CA TYR A 92 1.37 0.23 19.23
C TYR A 92 1.19 -1.04 18.40
N HIS A 93 0.62 -0.93 17.20
CA HIS A 93 0.44 -2.06 16.28
C HIS A 93 1.77 -2.66 15.83
N HIS A 94 2.76 -1.83 15.50
CA HIS A 94 4.08 -2.31 15.10
C HIS A 94 4.79 -3.06 16.22
N VAL A 95 4.72 -2.55 17.45
CA VAL A 95 5.41 -3.16 18.59
C VAL A 95 4.69 -4.42 19.10
N VAL A 96 3.35 -4.35 19.23
CA VAL A 96 2.59 -5.39 19.94
C VAL A 96 2.11 -6.50 19.02
N PHE A 97 1.89 -6.23 17.72
CA PHE A 97 1.30 -7.21 16.80
C PHE A 97 2.19 -7.51 15.60
N ILE A 98 2.70 -6.50 14.91
CA ILE A 98 3.52 -6.73 13.71
C ILE A 98 4.86 -7.37 14.10
N PHE A 99 5.54 -6.87 15.13
CA PHE A 99 6.81 -7.44 15.55
C PHE A 99 6.72 -8.91 16.00
N PRO A 100 5.79 -9.33 16.86
CA PRO A 100 5.60 -10.74 17.17
C PRO A 100 5.22 -11.60 15.96
N ALA A 101 4.39 -11.09 15.03
CA ALA A 101 4.03 -11.80 13.82
C ALA A 101 5.24 -11.97 12.88
N THR A 102 6.06 -10.94 12.71
CA THR A 102 7.31 -11.03 11.92
C THR A 102 8.35 -11.92 12.58
N LEU A 103 8.43 -11.94 13.91
CA LEU A 103 9.30 -12.86 14.64
C LEU A 103 8.89 -14.32 14.44
N ALA A 104 7.57 -14.60 14.49
CA ALA A 104 7.04 -15.94 14.19
C ALA A 104 7.32 -16.34 12.74
N HIS A 105 7.11 -15.42 11.79
CA HIS A 105 7.42 -15.64 10.37
C HIS A 105 8.92 -15.91 10.16
N TRP A 106 9.79 -15.11 10.78
CA TRP A 106 11.24 -15.25 10.71
C TRP A 106 11.71 -16.63 11.24
N TYR A 107 11.10 -17.10 12.32
CA TYR A 107 11.40 -18.42 12.87
C TYR A 107 10.93 -19.55 11.94
N TRP A 108 9.77 -19.38 11.31
CA TRP A 108 9.19 -20.38 10.40
C TRP A 108 9.87 -20.41 9.03
N ARG A 109 10.22 -19.24 8.50
CA ARG A 109 10.86 -19.07 7.19
C ARG A 109 12.09 -18.16 7.32
N PRO A 110 13.25 -18.73 7.70
CA PRO A 110 14.50 -17.96 7.72
C PRO A 110 14.78 -17.30 6.37
N VAL A 111 15.26 -16.06 6.39
CA VAL A 111 15.55 -15.31 5.18
C VAL A 111 16.78 -15.90 4.47
N ASP A 112 16.60 -16.37 3.25
CA ASP A 112 17.69 -16.68 2.32
C ASP A 112 18.01 -15.47 1.46
N LEU A 113 19.30 -15.19 1.25
CA LEU A 113 19.76 -14.06 0.44
C LEU A 113 20.55 -14.62 -0.76
N PRO A 114 19.88 -14.84 -1.90
CA PRO A 114 20.52 -15.36 -3.10
C PRO A 114 21.69 -14.49 -3.56
N VAL A 115 22.69 -15.09 -4.19
CA VAL A 115 23.86 -14.36 -4.74
C VAL A 115 23.42 -13.44 -5.87
N MET A 116 22.59 -13.97 -6.77
CA MET A 116 22.12 -13.25 -7.94
C MET A 116 20.86 -12.44 -7.67
N ALA A 117 20.79 -11.24 -8.21
CA ALA A 117 19.55 -10.46 -8.26
C ALA A 117 18.50 -11.14 -9.17
N PRO A 118 17.21 -10.89 -8.96
CA PRO A 118 16.18 -11.37 -9.89
C PRO A 118 16.25 -10.60 -11.23
N GLU A 119 15.79 -11.22 -12.30
CA GLU A 119 15.65 -10.53 -13.58
C GLU A 119 14.51 -9.51 -13.54
N LEU A 120 14.70 -8.35 -14.20
CA LEU A 120 13.70 -7.28 -14.20
C LEU A 120 12.31 -7.74 -14.68
N PRO A 121 12.14 -8.51 -15.78
CA PRO A 121 10.82 -8.98 -16.18
C PRO A 121 10.15 -9.86 -15.11
N ARG A 122 10.92 -10.65 -14.38
CA ARG A 122 10.43 -11.48 -13.28
C ARG A 122 9.98 -10.62 -12.10
N VAL A 123 10.76 -9.59 -11.72
CA VAL A 123 10.36 -8.62 -10.68
C VAL A 123 9.03 -7.96 -11.02
N LEU A 124 8.91 -7.44 -12.25
CA LEU A 124 7.68 -6.77 -12.70
C LEU A 124 6.47 -7.71 -12.68
N LEU A 125 6.64 -8.94 -13.15
CA LEU A 125 5.58 -9.95 -13.12
C LEU A 125 5.17 -10.28 -11.69
N ASP A 126 6.12 -10.64 -10.83
CA ASP A 126 5.84 -11.07 -9.47
C ASP A 126 5.21 -9.94 -8.63
N VAL A 127 5.70 -8.70 -8.73
CA VAL A 127 5.10 -7.54 -8.05
C VAL A 127 3.67 -7.32 -8.55
N THR A 128 3.44 -7.37 -9.86
CA THR A 128 2.10 -7.20 -10.44
C THR A 128 1.14 -8.28 -9.94
N VAL A 129 1.57 -9.55 -9.97
CA VAL A 129 0.73 -10.67 -9.51
C VAL A 129 0.46 -10.56 -8.00
N CYS A 130 1.47 -10.21 -7.18
CA CYS A 130 1.28 -9.99 -5.75
C CYS A 130 0.27 -8.86 -5.47
N LEU A 131 0.34 -7.75 -6.23
CA LEU A 131 -0.62 -6.65 -6.08
C LEU A 131 -2.04 -7.07 -6.47
N LEU A 132 -2.21 -7.80 -7.57
CA LEU A 132 -3.53 -8.29 -8.02
C LEU A 132 -4.13 -9.29 -7.03
N LEU A 133 -3.32 -10.20 -6.49
CA LEU A 133 -3.76 -11.16 -5.47
C LEU A 133 -4.16 -10.45 -4.17
N PHE A 134 -3.32 -9.52 -3.70
CA PHE A 134 -3.62 -8.72 -2.50
C PHE A 134 -4.90 -7.92 -2.68
N ASP A 135 -5.04 -7.23 -3.81
CA ASP A 135 -6.21 -6.41 -4.13
C ASP A 135 -7.51 -7.24 -4.14
N PHE A 136 -7.46 -8.45 -4.74
CA PHE A 136 -8.61 -9.36 -4.75
C PHE A 136 -8.94 -9.91 -3.34
N GLN A 137 -7.94 -10.34 -2.59
CA GLN A 137 -8.12 -10.86 -1.23
C GLN A 137 -8.72 -9.78 -0.32
N TYR A 138 -8.18 -8.55 -0.43
CA TYR A 138 -8.69 -7.42 0.34
C TYR A 138 -10.09 -7.02 -0.12
N PHE A 139 -10.36 -6.97 -1.43
CA PHE A 139 -11.70 -6.71 -1.95
C PHE A 139 -12.74 -7.66 -1.34
N LEU A 140 -12.50 -8.97 -1.35
CA LEU A 140 -13.41 -9.96 -0.77
C LEU A 140 -13.57 -9.77 0.74
N TRP A 141 -12.48 -9.58 1.47
CA TRP A 141 -12.49 -9.32 2.90
C TRP A 141 -13.30 -8.07 3.23
N HIS A 142 -13.05 -6.99 2.51
CA HIS A 142 -13.66 -5.68 2.70
C HIS A 142 -15.17 -5.69 2.39
N LEU A 143 -15.53 -6.28 1.24
CA LEU A 143 -16.93 -6.49 0.86
C LEU A 143 -17.69 -7.28 1.94
N LEU A 144 -17.10 -8.38 2.42
CA LEU A 144 -17.71 -9.22 3.46
C LEU A 144 -17.90 -8.43 4.77
N HIS A 145 -16.89 -7.67 5.19
CA HIS A 145 -16.95 -6.87 6.41
C HIS A 145 -17.96 -5.73 6.32
N HIS A 146 -18.28 -5.22 5.14
CA HIS A 146 -19.36 -4.26 4.94
C HIS A 146 -20.74 -4.90 4.81
N LYS A 147 -20.84 -6.12 4.25
CA LYS A 147 -22.14 -6.80 4.04
C LYS A 147 -22.66 -7.48 5.28
N VAL A 148 -21.79 -7.91 6.20
CA VAL A 148 -22.15 -8.57 7.46
C VAL A 148 -22.05 -7.56 8.61
N PRO A 149 -23.18 -7.08 9.18
CA PRO A 149 -23.18 -5.99 10.17
C PRO A 149 -22.34 -6.29 11.43
N TRP A 150 -22.25 -7.55 11.83
CA TRP A 150 -21.43 -7.96 12.97
C TRP A 150 -19.94 -7.79 12.67
N LEU A 151 -19.47 -8.24 11.50
CA LEU A 151 -18.07 -8.09 11.08
C LEU A 151 -17.69 -6.60 10.98
N TYR A 152 -18.57 -5.78 10.37
CA TYR A 152 -18.35 -4.34 10.30
C TYR A 152 -18.19 -3.73 11.69
N LYS A 153 -19.16 -3.95 12.58
CA LYS A 153 -19.18 -3.33 13.90
C LYS A 153 -18.00 -3.75 14.76
N THR A 154 -17.57 -5.01 14.65
CA THR A 154 -16.54 -5.60 15.51
C THR A 154 -15.13 -5.29 14.99
N PHE A 155 -14.91 -5.37 13.69
CA PHE A 155 -13.56 -5.37 13.13
C PHE A 155 -13.25 -4.17 12.24
N HIS A 156 -14.19 -3.68 11.45
CA HIS A 156 -13.90 -2.70 10.39
C HIS A 156 -14.33 -1.26 10.73
N LYS A 157 -15.27 -1.08 11.64
CA LYS A 157 -15.78 0.24 12.04
C LYS A 157 -14.70 1.20 12.54
N VAL A 158 -13.61 0.67 13.13
CA VAL A 158 -12.48 1.49 13.61
C VAL A 158 -11.84 2.24 12.46
N HIS A 159 -11.64 1.56 11.32
CA HIS A 159 -11.07 2.15 10.11
C HIS A 159 -11.95 3.31 9.58
N HIS A 160 -13.26 3.14 9.61
CA HIS A 160 -14.23 4.14 9.18
C HIS A 160 -14.51 5.27 10.17
N LYS A 161 -13.72 5.41 11.24
CA LYS A 161 -13.85 6.53 12.19
C LYS A 161 -13.60 7.89 11.50
N HIS A 162 -12.70 7.91 10.53
CA HIS A 162 -12.37 9.11 9.76
C HIS A 162 -13.05 9.05 8.39
N VAL A 163 -14.17 9.77 8.25
CA VAL A 163 -14.93 9.85 6.99
C VAL A 163 -14.16 10.64 5.92
N SER A 164 -13.40 11.65 6.33
CA SER A 164 -12.42 12.32 5.50
C SER A 164 -11.05 11.73 5.80
N THR A 165 -10.49 11.02 4.83
CA THR A 165 -9.21 10.34 4.98
C THR A 165 -8.04 11.33 4.96
N PHE A 166 -6.95 10.96 5.64
CA PHE A 166 -5.63 11.58 5.57
C PHE A 166 -4.58 10.50 5.76
N ALA A 167 -3.36 10.71 5.30
CA ALA A 167 -2.37 9.64 5.16
C ALA A 167 -2.19 8.74 6.39
N LEU A 168 -2.22 9.28 7.61
CA LEU A 168 -2.08 8.48 8.83
C LEU A 168 -3.27 7.56 9.13
N THR A 169 -4.44 7.78 8.49
CA THR A 169 -5.61 6.90 8.68
C THR A 169 -5.44 5.54 8.00
N THR A 170 -4.48 5.40 7.10
CA THR A 170 -4.14 4.13 6.43
C THR A 170 -3.96 2.99 7.44
N GLN A 171 -3.29 3.25 8.57
CA GLN A 171 -3.03 2.25 9.61
C GLN A 171 -3.88 2.43 10.86
N TYR A 172 -4.95 3.23 10.78
CA TYR A 172 -5.94 3.33 11.86
C TYR A 172 -6.98 2.22 11.73
N LEU A 173 -6.60 1.01 12.13
CA LEU A 173 -7.28 -0.26 11.88
C LEU A 173 -7.60 -0.97 13.20
N SER A 174 -8.51 -1.94 13.17
CA SER A 174 -8.58 -2.93 14.23
C SER A 174 -7.42 -3.91 14.13
N VAL A 175 -7.09 -4.61 15.21
CA VAL A 175 -6.04 -5.65 15.22
C VAL A 175 -6.36 -6.77 14.24
N TRP A 176 -7.63 -7.16 14.14
CA TRP A 176 -8.08 -8.19 13.20
C TRP A 176 -7.84 -7.78 11.74
N GLU A 177 -8.20 -6.56 11.39
CA GLU A 177 -7.97 -6.01 10.05
C GLU A 177 -6.47 -5.93 9.75
N LEU A 178 -5.69 -5.36 10.67
CA LEU A 178 -4.23 -5.28 10.56
C LEU A 178 -3.59 -6.64 10.27
N LEU A 179 -3.92 -7.66 11.07
CA LEU A 179 -3.33 -8.99 10.93
C LEU A 179 -3.82 -9.70 9.65
N SER A 180 -5.09 -9.51 9.27
CA SER A 180 -5.62 -10.07 8.02
C SER A 180 -4.93 -9.49 6.81
N LEU A 181 -4.81 -8.16 6.72
CA LEU A 181 -4.14 -7.49 5.60
C LEU A 181 -2.63 -7.77 5.59
N GLY A 182 -2.00 -7.81 6.77
CA GLY A 182 -0.60 -8.22 6.91
C GLY A 182 -0.37 -9.66 6.42
N PHE A 183 -1.28 -10.57 6.73
CA PHE A 183 -1.23 -11.94 6.23
C PHE A 183 -1.37 -12.00 4.70
N PHE A 184 -2.34 -11.29 4.10
CA PHE A 184 -2.49 -11.25 2.64
C PHE A 184 -1.25 -10.68 1.95
N ALA A 185 -0.66 -9.62 2.51
CA ALA A 185 0.57 -9.07 1.96
C ALA A 185 1.76 -10.03 2.08
N ALA A 186 1.88 -10.77 3.20
CA ALA A 186 3.01 -11.66 3.42
C ALA A 186 2.91 -12.99 2.67
N ILE A 187 1.69 -13.55 2.53
CA ILE A 187 1.52 -14.89 1.96
C ILE A 187 1.73 -14.91 0.44
N ASN A 188 1.39 -13.85 -0.28
CA ASN A 188 1.49 -13.83 -1.74
C ASN A 188 2.92 -13.98 -2.26
N PRO A 189 3.93 -13.23 -1.76
CA PRO A 189 5.32 -13.45 -2.12
C PRO A 189 5.82 -14.86 -1.76
N VAL A 190 5.35 -15.43 -0.65
CA VAL A 190 5.71 -16.80 -0.24
C VAL A 190 5.17 -17.81 -1.23
N LEU A 191 3.90 -17.72 -1.62
CA LEU A 191 3.25 -18.65 -2.57
C LEU A 191 3.89 -18.59 -3.96
N LEU A 192 4.36 -17.41 -4.38
CA LEU A 192 5.04 -17.22 -5.66
C LEU A 192 6.55 -17.50 -5.60
N ASN A 193 7.06 -17.84 -4.41
CA ASN A 193 8.49 -18.00 -4.16
C ASN A 193 9.32 -16.81 -4.66
N CYS A 194 8.87 -15.60 -4.31
CA CYS A 194 9.51 -14.38 -4.75
C CYS A 194 10.93 -14.24 -4.18
N HIS A 195 11.80 -13.60 -4.94
CA HIS A 195 13.11 -13.19 -4.47
C HIS A 195 12.96 -12.10 -3.37
N PRO A 196 13.79 -12.07 -2.29
CA PRO A 196 13.66 -11.08 -1.21
C PRO A 196 13.66 -9.62 -1.69
N LEU A 197 14.43 -9.28 -2.72
CA LEU A 197 14.39 -7.96 -3.35
C LEU A 197 13.01 -7.67 -3.95
N THR A 198 12.40 -8.64 -4.60
CA THR A 198 11.04 -8.52 -5.16
C THR A 198 9.99 -8.35 -4.05
N GLU A 199 10.12 -9.09 -2.95
CA GLU A 199 9.27 -8.92 -1.76
C GLU A 199 9.36 -7.48 -1.22
N MET A 200 10.58 -6.95 -1.07
CA MET A 200 10.79 -5.57 -0.60
C MET A 200 10.15 -4.54 -1.54
N ILE A 201 10.31 -4.72 -2.86
CA ILE A 201 9.70 -3.84 -3.87
C ILE A 201 8.18 -3.92 -3.80
N PHE A 202 7.62 -5.14 -3.68
CA PHE A 202 6.17 -5.32 -3.53
C PHE A 202 5.64 -4.60 -2.28
N PHE A 203 6.27 -4.78 -1.10
CA PHE A 203 5.85 -4.10 0.11
C PHE A 203 5.96 -2.58 0.00
N LEU A 204 7.03 -2.08 -0.63
CA LEU A 204 7.22 -0.65 -0.86
C LEU A 204 6.07 -0.08 -1.72
N VAL A 205 5.76 -0.73 -2.84
CA VAL A 205 4.67 -0.31 -3.74
C VAL A 205 3.31 -0.45 -3.06
N ASN A 206 3.06 -1.55 -2.35
CA ASN A 206 1.80 -1.79 -1.65
C ASN A 206 1.54 -0.73 -0.56
N ILE A 207 2.56 -0.37 0.23
CA ILE A 207 2.45 0.70 1.24
C ILE A 207 2.26 2.06 0.59
N TRP A 208 2.97 2.35 -0.51
CA TRP A 208 2.78 3.58 -1.29
C TRP A 208 1.34 3.74 -1.74
N LEU A 209 0.77 2.73 -2.42
CA LEU A 209 -0.60 2.77 -2.93
C LEU A 209 -1.61 2.94 -1.79
N SER A 210 -1.44 2.21 -0.68
CA SER A 210 -2.31 2.32 0.49
C SER A 210 -2.29 3.72 1.12
N VAL A 211 -1.11 4.35 1.21
CA VAL A 211 -0.98 5.71 1.76
C VAL A 211 -1.56 6.74 0.78
N GLU A 212 -1.31 6.60 -0.53
CA GLU A 212 -1.89 7.48 -1.55
C GLU A 212 -3.41 7.45 -1.50
N ASP A 213 -4.03 6.26 -1.40
CA ASP A 213 -5.48 6.08 -1.35
C ASP A 213 -6.13 6.77 -0.14
N HIS A 214 -5.42 6.86 0.96
CA HIS A 214 -5.88 7.54 2.17
C HIS A 214 -5.41 9.00 2.27
N SER A 215 -4.63 9.50 1.32
CA SER A 215 -4.01 10.83 1.43
C SER A 215 -5.00 11.98 1.53
N GLY A 216 -6.21 11.83 0.97
CA GLY A 216 -7.21 12.89 0.86
C GLY A 216 -6.88 13.94 -0.21
N TYR A 217 -5.92 13.65 -1.09
CA TYR A 217 -5.49 14.53 -2.19
C TYR A 217 -5.59 13.85 -3.54
N GLU A 218 -5.92 14.62 -4.57
CA GLU A 218 -5.86 14.22 -5.97
C GLU A 218 -5.09 15.25 -6.78
N PHE A 219 -3.86 14.93 -7.17
CA PHE A 219 -3.01 15.75 -8.01
C PHE A 219 -3.13 15.34 -9.49
N PRO A 220 -2.74 16.21 -10.45
CA PRO A 220 -2.68 15.84 -11.87
C PRO A 220 -1.76 14.65 -12.17
N TRP A 221 -0.82 14.38 -11.30
CA TRP A 221 0.15 13.28 -11.36
C TRP A 221 -0.12 12.14 -10.38
N SER A 222 -1.27 12.13 -9.69
CA SER A 222 -1.68 11.01 -8.86
C SER A 222 -1.82 9.72 -9.68
N THR A 223 -1.54 8.58 -9.06
CA THR A 223 -1.48 7.27 -9.75
C THR A 223 -2.76 6.97 -10.53
N ASN A 224 -3.93 7.33 -10.00
CA ASN A 224 -5.22 7.16 -10.70
C ASN A 224 -5.35 8.03 -11.97
N ARG A 225 -4.63 9.15 -12.05
CA ARG A 225 -4.59 10.01 -13.24
C ARG A 225 -3.62 9.50 -14.31
N LEU A 226 -2.56 8.82 -13.88
CA LEU A 226 -1.55 8.25 -14.77
C LEU A 226 -1.95 6.89 -15.34
N MET A 227 -2.76 6.12 -14.59
CA MET A 227 -3.24 4.81 -15.04
C MET A 227 -4.42 4.96 -16.02
N PRO A 228 -4.32 4.36 -17.22
CA PRO A 228 -5.35 4.49 -18.24
C PRO A 228 -6.64 3.77 -17.86
N PHE A 229 -7.75 4.12 -18.54
CA PHE A 229 -9.06 3.46 -18.47
C PHE A 229 -9.70 3.44 -17.06
N GLY A 230 -9.18 4.24 -16.11
CA GLY A 230 -9.65 4.24 -14.74
C GLY A 230 -9.48 2.87 -14.06
N LEU A 231 -8.42 2.13 -14.42
CA LEU A 231 -8.12 0.83 -13.82
C LEU A 231 -7.72 0.96 -12.36
N TYR A 232 -7.07 2.03 -11.97
CA TYR A 232 -6.70 2.34 -10.60
C TYR A 232 -7.64 3.40 -10.02
N GLY A 233 -8.16 3.14 -8.81
CA GLY A 233 -9.15 4.01 -8.17
C GLY A 233 -8.55 5.23 -7.50
N GLY A 234 -7.48 5.04 -6.74
CA GLY A 234 -6.77 6.08 -6.00
C GLY A 234 -7.59 6.73 -4.89
N ALA A 235 -7.05 7.82 -4.36
CA ALA A 235 -7.67 8.55 -3.25
C ALA A 235 -9.14 8.93 -3.49
N PRO A 236 -9.58 9.40 -4.68
CA PRO A 236 -10.99 9.73 -4.89
C PRO A 236 -11.95 8.53 -4.77
N HIS A 237 -11.50 7.35 -5.20
CA HIS A 237 -12.26 6.11 -5.12
C HIS A 237 -12.45 5.67 -3.67
N HIS A 238 -11.36 5.70 -2.91
CA HIS A 238 -11.33 5.28 -1.52
C HIS A 238 -11.99 6.30 -0.58
N ASP A 239 -11.80 7.61 -0.82
CA ASP A 239 -12.49 8.67 -0.08
C ASP A 239 -14.01 8.58 -0.25
N LEU A 240 -14.50 8.29 -1.48
CA LEU A 240 -15.91 8.04 -1.74
C LEU A 240 -16.43 6.82 -0.99
N HIS A 241 -15.60 5.76 -0.84
CA HIS A 241 -15.92 4.61 -0.02
C HIS A 241 -16.11 5.01 1.45
N HIS A 242 -15.16 5.75 2.04
CA HIS A 242 -15.26 6.25 3.41
C HIS A 242 -16.46 7.17 3.64
N LEU A 243 -16.87 7.92 2.60
CA LEU A 243 -18.04 8.80 2.67
C LEU A 243 -19.35 8.05 2.58
N LYS A 244 -19.46 7.04 1.69
CA LYS A 244 -20.73 6.36 1.37
C LYS A 244 -20.88 4.97 2.03
N PHE A 245 -19.84 4.29 2.40
CA PHE A 245 -19.79 2.95 3.02
C PHE A 245 -20.36 1.80 2.17
N LYS A 246 -20.97 2.04 1.04
CA LYS A 246 -21.76 1.07 0.25
C LYS A 246 -21.23 0.83 -1.15
N CYS A 247 -20.03 1.32 -1.47
CA CYS A 247 -19.41 1.19 -2.79
C CYS A 247 -17.90 1.20 -2.67
N ASN A 248 -17.19 0.84 -3.75
CA ASN A 248 -15.74 0.96 -3.89
C ASN A 248 -14.97 0.17 -2.83
N TYR A 249 -15.17 -1.14 -2.81
CA TYR A 249 -14.53 -2.01 -1.82
C TYR A 249 -13.13 -2.46 -2.19
N ALA A 250 -12.75 -2.42 -3.48
CA ALA A 250 -11.39 -2.71 -3.92
C ALA A 250 -10.44 -1.62 -3.43
N PRO A 251 -9.27 -1.99 -2.83
CA PRO A 251 -8.31 -0.99 -2.38
C PRO A 251 -7.67 -0.24 -3.57
N TYR A 252 -7.30 -0.95 -4.63
CA TYR A 252 -6.52 -0.36 -5.72
C TYR A 252 -7.24 -0.38 -7.06
N PHE A 253 -7.62 -1.57 -7.54
CA PHE A 253 -8.09 -1.75 -8.91
C PHE A 253 -9.62 -1.78 -9.01
N THR A 254 -10.18 -0.88 -9.79
CA THR A 254 -11.62 -0.68 -9.94
C THR A 254 -12.36 -1.84 -10.62
N HIS A 255 -11.64 -2.78 -11.25
CA HIS A 255 -12.26 -3.86 -12.03
C HIS A 255 -13.08 -4.83 -11.16
N TRP A 256 -12.71 -5.07 -9.90
CA TRP A 256 -13.50 -5.88 -8.98
C TRP A 256 -14.84 -5.21 -8.67
N ASP A 257 -14.80 -3.91 -8.32
CA ASP A 257 -16.04 -3.16 -8.07
C ASP A 257 -16.93 -3.08 -9.32
N ARG A 258 -16.32 -3.00 -10.52
CA ARG A 258 -17.09 -3.09 -11.77
C ARG A 258 -17.73 -4.45 -11.95
N LEU A 259 -16.97 -5.52 -11.74
CA LEU A 259 -17.42 -6.90 -11.93
C LEU A 259 -18.54 -7.28 -10.96
N PHE A 260 -18.42 -6.84 -9.70
CA PHE A 260 -19.39 -7.14 -8.64
C PHE A 260 -20.52 -6.09 -8.51
N GLY A 261 -20.55 -5.07 -9.39
CA GLY A 261 -21.57 -4.04 -9.38
C GLY A 261 -21.54 -3.11 -8.16
N THR A 262 -20.37 -2.97 -7.54
CA THR A 262 -20.15 -2.14 -6.34
C THR A 262 -19.42 -0.83 -6.64
N LEU A 263 -19.13 -0.54 -7.92
CA LEU A 263 -18.48 0.70 -8.32
C LEU A 263 -19.40 1.90 -8.08
N GLY A 264 -19.04 2.75 -7.15
CA GLY A 264 -19.68 4.05 -6.91
C GLY A 264 -19.07 5.13 -7.80
N ARG A 265 -19.92 6.09 -8.20
CA ARG A 265 -19.47 7.31 -8.87
C ARG A 265 -19.73 8.50 -7.98
N ALA A 266 -18.76 9.43 -7.92
CA ALA A 266 -19.05 10.77 -7.40
C ALA A 266 -20.14 11.38 -8.30
N HIS A 267 -21.20 11.92 -7.71
CA HIS A 267 -22.10 12.75 -8.48
C HIS A 267 -21.30 13.97 -8.94
N SER A 268 -21.25 14.22 -10.24
CA SER A 268 -20.80 15.50 -10.77
C SER A 268 -21.66 16.58 -10.13
N GLN A 269 -21.04 17.35 -9.21
CA GLN A 269 -21.65 18.59 -8.72
C GLN A 269 -21.62 19.64 -9.81
#